data_d62a8277a0db4e461bd4894f5313b944
#
_entry.id   d62a8277a0db4e461bd4894f5313b944
#
_cell.length_a   1.000
_cell.length_b   1.000
_cell.length_c   1.000
_cell.angle_alpha   90.00
_cell.angle_beta   90.00
_cell.angle_gamma   90.00
#
_symmetry.space_group_name_H-M   'P 1'
#
loop_
_entity.id
_entity.type
_entity.pdbx_description
1 polymer ?
#
loop_
_entity_poly.entity_id
_entity_poly.type
_entity_poly.pdbx_seq_one_letter_code
_entity_poly.pdbx_strand_id
1 'polypeptide(L)'
;MTQRRHNAPARVTESQTADDIIYSAEGEKRSYYRKTTAYFVAAGSVQQAKMEGSACNIVLGDENKVYVYNPITQYDTYSYIVGQRDGDTITFHTPQIVDVQYNEDYTESTNIYATKFRKKKLSATSYTFVADSVNTDLKYVIKGDSISLVGGDSIMLALANAEGTWGGYGNAGDVLRKFTDTTVEVPADAEELTYAMKCSDGTGKGVSVVFKDNDIYIKGIASAHPDSWVKGNIVGSTITIPSMQYLGLNETYGYYFYLAGAKRKEVYDPSDDVTYIEYELVPNITMTLDEKSRTFKTDLSLLYNAGNGILSYDAAYDSPEFSPFNDVATTPATPIISTYMEYNEDAGYGGLIFTLPTEDVNGNWINPEKMKYIIYGDDKAYEFTTDLYTGIEENMTEIPYSFTDDLDFTLQDGEHIVYLYEGGFSKMGVQSVYYGGGERTVSPIVYQTSDGIKVKTTAPVSTEFYDLQGRRLNNPTLGLTIMKVTYTDGSVKTIKYIAK
;
A
#
# COMPACT_ATOMS: atom_id res chain seq x y z
N MET A 1 3.77 -19.36 -60.86
CA MET A 1 2.82 -18.66 -60.00
C MET A 1 2.52 -19.57 -58.80
N THR A 2 3.21 -19.31 -57.68
CA THR A 2 3.11 -20.11 -56.47
C THR A 2 2.17 -19.36 -55.50
N GLN A 3 0.99 -19.88 -55.28
CA GLN A 3 0.03 -19.33 -54.33
C GLN A 3 0.60 -19.41 -52.93
N ARG A 4 0.83 -18.24 -52.31
CA ARG A 4 1.06 -18.13 -50.87
C ARG A 4 -0.23 -18.48 -50.14
N ARG A 5 -0.26 -19.62 -49.49
CA ARG A 5 -1.29 -19.95 -48.51
C ARG A 5 -1.16 -18.99 -47.35
N HIS A 6 -2.09 -18.09 -47.15
CA HIS A 6 -2.32 -17.43 -45.90
C HIS A 6 -2.83 -18.50 -44.91
N ASN A 7 -1.99 -18.86 -43.93
CA ASN A 7 -2.48 -19.66 -42.83
C ASN A 7 -3.41 -18.76 -42.01
N ALA A 8 -4.70 -19.11 -42.02
CA ALA A 8 -5.68 -18.55 -41.10
C ALA A 8 -5.23 -18.82 -39.64
N PRO A 9 -5.54 -17.93 -38.68
CA PRO A 9 -5.31 -18.21 -37.27
C PRO A 9 -5.99 -19.54 -36.88
N ALA A 10 -5.30 -20.32 -36.06
CA ALA A 10 -5.83 -21.59 -35.57
C ALA A 10 -7.16 -21.30 -34.85
N ARG A 11 -8.25 -21.88 -35.33
CA ARG A 11 -9.52 -21.88 -34.63
C ARG A 11 -9.33 -22.64 -33.31
N VAL A 12 -9.87 -22.05 -32.22
CA VAL A 12 -10.14 -22.77 -30.99
C VAL A 12 -11.02 -23.98 -31.38
N THR A 13 -10.51 -25.20 -31.18
CA THR A 13 -11.14 -26.42 -31.75
C THR A 13 -12.36 -26.90 -30.98
N GLU A 14 -12.66 -26.33 -29.80
CA GLU A 14 -13.94 -26.42 -29.08
C GLU A 14 -14.21 -25.04 -28.49
N SER A 15 -15.38 -24.51 -28.68
CA SER A 15 -15.77 -23.20 -28.13
C SER A 15 -15.99 -23.35 -26.62
N GLN A 16 -15.01 -22.99 -25.82
CA GLN A 16 -15.17 -22.87 -24.37
C GLN A 16 -16.22 -21.80 -24.09
N THR A 17 -17.07 -22.07 -23.12
CA THR A 17 -18.16 -21.21 -22.66
C THR A 17 -17.87 -20.71 -21.25
N ALA A 18 -18.68 -19.81 -20.73
CA ALA A 18 -18.57 -19.33 -19.35
C ALA A 18 -18.62 -20.47 -18.32
N ASP A 19 -19.31 -21.56 -18.63
CA ASP A 19 -19.42 -22.75 -17.75
C ASP A 19 -18.09 -23.52 -17.62
N ASP A 20 -17.13 -23.28 -18.52
CA ASP A 20 -15.81 -23.91 -18.50
C ASP A 20 -14.79 -23.13 -17.63
N ILE A 21 -15.19 -21.98 -17.06
CA ILE A 21 -14.33 -21.20 -16.17
C ILE A 21 -14.16 -21.94 -14.84
N ILE A 22 -12.91 -22.14 -14.43
CA ILE A 22 -12.58 -22.84 -13.20
C ILE A 22 -12.52 -21.83 -12.04
N TYR A 23 -13.55 -21.77 -11.21
CA TYR A 23 -13.61 -20.90 -10.04
C TYR A 23 -13.10 -21.54 -8.75
N SER A 24 -12.96 -22.87 -8.72
CA SER A 24 -12.46 -23.60 -7.57
C SER A 24 -11.54 -24.75 -7.99
N ALA A 25 -10.56 -25.06 -7.18
CA ALA A 25 -9.66 -26.18 -7.39
C ALA A 25 -9.45 -26.95 -6.09
N GLU A 26 -9.52 -28.28 -6.16
CA GLU A 26 -9.24 -29.16 -5.02
C GLU A 26 -7.81 -29.66 -5.06
N GLY A 27 -7.16 -29.76 -3.90
CA GLY A 27 -5.79 -30.26 -3.79
C GLY A 27 -4.97 -29.52 -2.75
N GLU A 28 -3.65 -29.77 -2.78
CA GLU A 28 -2.70 -29.11 -1.89
C GLU A 28 -2.44 -27.68 -2.35
N LYS A 29 -2.81 -26.72 -1.52
CA LYS A 29 -2.57 -25.29 -1.78
C LYS A 29 -1.13 -24.95 -1.45
N ARG A 30 -0.47 -24.22 -2.34
CA ARG A 30 0.89 -23.72 -2.17
C ARG A 30 0.96 -22.26 -2.60
N SER A 31 1.62 -21.45 -1.77
CA SER A 31 1.86 -20.05 -2.06
C SER A 31 3.25 -19.85 -2.65
N TYR A 32 3.30 -19.02 -3.68
CA TYR A 32 4.53 -18.58 -4.33
C TYR A 32 4.56 -17.07 -4.40
N TYR A 33 5.73 -16.48 -4.42
CA TYR A 33 5.89 -15.10 -4.87
C TYR A 33 6.38 -15.10 -6.31
N ARG A 34 5.85 -14.16 -7.07
CA ARG A 34 6.08 -14.04 -8.51
C ARG A 34 7.07 -12.94 -8.83
N LYS A 35 7.97 -13.23 -9.75
CA LYS A 35 8.78 -12.25 -10.46
C LYS A 35 8.45 -12.32 -11.94
N THR A 36 8.08 -11.19 -12.55
CA THR A 36 7.62 -11.15 -13.94
C THR A 36 7.85 -9.77 -14.54
N THR A 37 7.77 -9.64 -15.86
CA THR A 37 7.55 -8.37 -16.53
C THR A 37 6.08 -8.29 -16.93
N ALA A 38 5.32 -7.44 -16.22
CA ALA A 38 3.93 -7.19 -16.55
C ALA A 38 3.83 -6.22 -17.73
N TYR A 39 2.94 -6.51 -18.66
CA TYR A 39 2.54 -5.63 -19.75
C TYR A 39 1.07 -5.28 -19.56
N PHE A 40 0.75 -3.99 -19.64
CA PHE A 40 -0.62 -3.51 -19.46
C PHE A 40 -0.87 -2.24 -20.28
N VAL A 41 -2.13 -1.94 -20.56
CA VAL A 41 -2.52 -0.71 -21.24
C VAL A 41 -2.91 0.32 -20.19
N ALA A 42 -2.23 1.47 -20.21
CA ALA A 42 -2.58 2.63 -19.41
C ALA A 42 -2.50 3.89 -20.28
N ALA A 43 -3.45 4.80 -20.12
CA ALA A 43 -3.56 6.05 -20.90
C ALA A 43 -3.43 5.85 -22.42
N GLY A 44 -4.01 4.75 -22.93
CA GLY A 44 -4.01 4.42 -24.37
C GLY A 44 -2.67 3.93 -24.94
N SER A 45 -1.68 3.69 -24.10
CA SER A 45 -0.37 3.15 -24.49
C SER A 45 -0.01 1.87 -23.73
N VAL A 46 0.84 1.04 -24.36
CA VAL A 46 1.36 -0.17 -23.73
C VAL A 46 2.47 0.21 -22.77
N GLN A 47 2.28 -0.12 -21.50
CA GLN A 47 3.26 0.05 -20.44
C GLN A 47 3.87 -1.30 -20.07
N GLN A 48 5.06 -1.26 -19.47
CA GLN A 48 5.67 -2.44 -18.87
C GLN A 48 6.24 -2.11 -17.50
N ALA A 49 6.10 -3.03 -16.55
CA ALA A 49 6.69 -2.94 -15.22
C ALA A 49 7.37 -4.25 -14.84
N LYS A 50 8.55 -4.15 -14.24
CA LYS A 50 9.16 -5.32 -13.58
C LYS A 50 8.49 -5.49 -12.23
N MET A 51 7.91 -6.64 -12.01
CA MET A 51 7.18 -6.99 -10.80
C MET A 51 7.94 -8.07 -10.04
N GLU A 52 8.15 -7.87 -8.74
CA GLU A 52 8.79 -8.84 -7.86
C GLU A 52 8.09 -8.86 -6.51
N GLY A 53 7.61 -10.04 -6.10
CA GLY A 53 7.00 -10.24 -4.80
C GLY A 53 5.47 -10.39 -4.79
N SER A 54 4.78 -10.30 -5.95
CA SER A 54 3.33 -10.53 -5.98
C SER A 54 2.98 -11.98 -5.63
N ALA A 55 1.89 -12.15 -4.86
CA ALA A 55 1.40 -13.46 -4.48
C ALA A 55 0.94 -14.26 -5.72
N CYS A 56 1.22 -15.55 -5.73
CA CYS A 56 0.73 -16.49 -6.72
C CYS A 56 0.33 -17.79 -6.03
N ASN A 57 -0.96 -18.08 -6.01
CA ASN A 57 -1.49 -19.29 -5.39
C ASN A 57 -1.62 -20.41 -6.42
N ILE A 58 -1.04 -21.56 -6.10
CA ILE A 58 -1.08 -22.77 -6.91
C ILE A 58 -1.78 -23.86 -6.10
N VAL A 59 -2.62 -24.66 -6.77
CA VAL A 59 -3.20 -25.88 -6.18
C VAL A 59 -2.68 -27.07 -6.93
N LEU A 60 -2.08 -28.02 -6.20
CA LEU A 60 -1.65 -29.31 -6.75
C LEU A 60 -2.80 -30.29 -6.56
N GLY A 61 -3.51 -30.56 -7.65
CA GLY A 61 -4.65 -31.48 -7.68
C GLY A 61 -4.24 -32.91 -8.00
N ASP A 62 -5.25 -33.77 -8.04
CA ASP A 62 -5.10 -35.17 -8.44
C ASP A 62 -4.63 -35.32 -9.89
N GLU A 63 -4.12 -36.47 -10.24
CA GLU A 63 -3.66 -36.77 -11.60
C GLU A 63 -2.56 -35.83 -12.11
N ASN A 64 -1.76 -35.25 -11.20
CA ASN A 64 -0.72 -34.27 -11.50
C ASN A 64 -1.24 -32.97 -12.12
N LYS A 65 -2.50 -32.60 -11.90
CA LYS A 65 -3.05 -31.30 -12.31
C LYS A 65 -2.44 -30.19 -11.46
N VAL A 66 -2.16 -29.07 -12.11
CA VAL A 66 -1.64 -27.86 -11.45
C VAL A 66 -2.54 -26.71 -11.84
N TYR A 67 -3.16 -26.07 -10.85
CA TYR A 67 -4.05 -24.93 -11.03
C TYR A 67 -3.35 -23.67 -10.57
N VAL A 68 -3.42 -22.58 -11.36
CA VAL A 68 -2.86 -21.27 -11.00
C VAL A 68 -3.98 -20.28 -10.90
N TYR A 69 -4.16 -19.71 -9.70
CA TYR A 69 -5.16 -18.69 -9.41
C TYR A 69 -4.70 -17.32 -9.88
N ASN A 70 -5.61 -16.49 -10.42
CA ASN A 70 -5.31 -15.16 -10.94
C ASN A 70 -4.00 -15.17 -11.75
N PRO A 71 -3.99 -15.83 -12.93
CA PRO A 71 -2.76 -16.11 -13.66
C PRO A 71 -2.06 -14.85 -14.17
N ILE A 72 -2.75 -13.71 -14.25
CA ILE A 72 -2.26 -12.41 -14.70
C ILE A 72 -2.19 -11.43 -13.54
N THR A 73 -1.04 -10.80 -13.31
CA THR A 73 -0.76 -9.97 -12.11
C THR A 73 -1.49 -8.63 -12.06
N GLN A 74 -1.95 -8.11 -13.18
CA GLN A 74 -2.58 -6.78 -13.27
C GLN A 74 -4.08 -6.86 -13.59
N TYR A 75 -4.63 -8.05 -13.55
CA TYR A 75 -6.02 -8.30 -13.85
C TYR A 75 -6.53 -9.49 -13.06
N ASP A 76 -7.45 -9.25 -12.15
CA ASP A 76 -8.05 -10.28 -11.32
C ASP A 76 -9.17 -10.99 -12.08
N THR A 77 -8.90 -12.22 -12.52
CA THR A 77 -9.88 -13.08 -13.17
C THR A 77 -10.76 -13.82 -12.17
N TYR A 78 -10.33 -13.89 -10.90
CA TYR A 78 -10.95 -14.70 -9.83
C TYR A 78 -11.14 -16.17 -10.21
N SER A 79 -10.33 -16.66 -11.13
CA SER A 79 -10.41 -17.99 -11.72
C SER A 79 -9.03 -18.65 -11.81
N TYR A 80 -9.03 -19.91 -12.21
CA TYR A 80 -7.82 -20.72 -12.37
C TYR A 80 -7.60 -21.07 -13.84
N ILE A 81 -6.31 -21.15 -14.23
CA ILE A 81 -5.90 -21.96 -15.37
C ILE A 81 -5.41 -23.31 -14.86
N VAL A 82 -5.57 -24.38 -15.68
CA VAL A 82 -5.14 -25.74 -15.33
C VAL A 82 -4.07 -26.23 -16.30
N GLY A 83 -3.00 -26.78 -15.74
CA GLY A 83 -1.91 -27.44 -16.44
C GLY A 83 -1.71 -28.88 -15.98
N GLN A 84 -0.93 -29.62 -16.75
CA GLN A 84 -0.54 -30.99 -16.47
C GLN A 84 0.95 -31.02 -16.13
N ARG A 85 1.29 -31.61 -14.99
CA ARG A 85 2.68 -31.84 -14.57
C ARG A 85 3.17 -33.21 -15.07
N ASP A 86 4.32 -33.19 -15.71
CA ASP A 86 5.09 -34.42 -16.06
C ASP A 86 6.54 -34.21 -15.62
N GLY A 87 6.95 -34.95 -14.59
CA GLY A 87 8.24 -34.76 -13.94
C GLY A 87 8.42 -33.31 -13.43
N ASP A 88 9.44 -32.63 -13.95
CA ASP A 88 9.79 -31.27 -13.60
C ASP A 88 9.12 -30.21 -14.54
N THR A 89 8.27 -30.66 -15.47
CA THR A 89 7.60 -29.75 -16.42
C THR A 89 6.12 -29.64 -16.12
N ILE A 90 5.61 -28.43 -16.12
CA ILE A 90 4.16 -28.13 -16.11
C ILE A 90 3.80 -27.55 -17.47
N THR A 91 2.80 -28.15 -18.14
CA THR A 91 2.30 -27.69 -19.43
C THR A 91 0.86 -27.22 -19.30
N PHE A 92 0.60 -25.95 -19.63
CA PHE A 92 -0.72 -25.38 -19.77
C PHE A 92 -1.07 -25.34 -21.26
N HIS A 93 -2.13 -26.06 -21.65
CA HIS A 93 -2.68 -25.95 -23.01
C HIS A 93 -3.51 -24.68 -23.11
N THR A 94 -3.10 -23.74 -23.94
CA THR A 94 -3.80 -22.47 -24.13
C THR A 94 -4.46 -22.41 -25.50
N PRO A 95 -5.55 -21.62 -25.71
CA PRO A 95 -6.19 -20.73 -24.75
C PRO A 95 -7.06 -21.46 -23.72
N GLN A 96 -7.22 -20.86 -22.53
CA GLN A 96 -8.19 -21.29 -21.52
C GLN A 96 -9.07 -20.11 -21.14
N ILE A 97 -10.39 -20.30 -21.08
CA ILE A 97 -11.30 -19.24 -20.65
C ILE A 97 -11.08 -18.96 -19.16
N VAL A 98 -11.01 -17.68 -18.82
CA VAL A 98 -10.72 -17.22 -17.44
C VAL A 98 -11.69 -16.18 -16.95
N ASP A 99 -12.41 -15.50 -17.86
CA ASP A 99 -13.35 -14.43 -17.49
C ASP A 99 -14.37 -14.20 -18.61
N VAL A 100 -15.45 -13.50 -18.27
CA VAL A 100 -16.46 -13.00 -19.20
C VAL A 100 -16.70 -11.54 -18.91
N GLN A 101 -16.34 -10.68 -19.85
CA GLN A 101 -16.63 -9.25 -19.76
C GLN A 101 -17.98 -8.94 -20.40
N TYR A 102 -18.76 -8.10 -19.74
CA TYR A 102 -20.03 -7.60 -20.23
C TYR A 102 -19.88 -6.14 -20.65
N ASN A 103 -20.65 -5.74 -21.67
CA ASN A 103 -20.79 -4.32 -21.99
C ASN A 103 -21.56 -3.58 -20.87
N GLU A 104 -21.59 -2.23 -20.93
CA GLU A 104 -22.24 -1.40 -19.91
C GLU A 104 -23.71 -1.75 -19.66
N ASP A 105 -24.43 -2.22 -20.69
CA ASP A 105 -25.86 -2.54 -20.62
C ASP A 105 -26.12 -4.03 -20.31
N TYR A 106 -25.10 -4.85 -20.11
CA TYR A 106 -25.18 -6.32 -19.91
C TYR A 106 -25.90 -7.07 -21.02
N THR A 107 -25.94 -6.49 -22.24
CA THR A 107 -26.60 -7.08 -23.40
C THR A 107 -25.70 -7.96 -24.25
N GLU A 108 -24.41 -7.72 -24.20
CA GLU A 108 -23.35 -8.46 -24.88
C GLU A 108 -22.27 -8.89 -23.97
N SER A 109 -21.70 -10.05 -24.19
CA SER A 109 -20.57 -10.58 -23.42
C SER A 109 -19.42 -10.99 -24.32
N THR A 110 -18.20 -10.85 -23.83
CA THR A 110 -16.97 -11.26 -24.50
C THR A 110 -16.20 -12.20 -23.61
N ASN A 111 -15.94 -13.41 -24.08
CA ASN A 111 -15.11 -14.38 -23.40
C ASN A 111 -13.65 -13.95 -23.43
N ILE A 112 -13.00 -14.00 -22.28
CA ILE A 112 -11.59 -13.66 -22.08
C ILE A 112 -10.80 -14.94 -21.80
N TYR A 113 -9.71 -15.10 -22.52
CA TYR A 113 -8.87 -16.30 -22.47
C TYR A 113 -7.46 -15.97 -22.00
N ALA A 114 -6.92 -16.79 -21.12
CA ALA A 114 -5.49 -16.86 -20.86
C ALA A 114 -4.80 -17.58 -22.02
N THR A 115 -3.97 -16.85 -22.75
CA THR A 115 -3.41 -17.27 -24.02
C THR A 115 -1.91 -17.08 -24.05
N LYS A 116 -1.17 -18.01 -24.66
CA LYS A 116 0.26 -17.87 -24.89
C LYS A 116 0.54 -16.89 -26.03
N PHE A 117 1.38 -15.92 -25.76
CA PHE A 117 1.93 -14.99 -26.73
C PHE A 117 3.44 -15.18 -26.88
N ARG A 118 3.96 -14.91 -28.03
CA ARG A 118 5.40 -14.89 -28.31
C ARG A 118 5.85 -13.53 -28.81
N LYS A 119 7.05 -13.15 -28.43
CA LYS A 119 7.70 -11.92 -28.87
C LYS A 119 8.01 -12.02 -30.36
N LYS A 120 7.57 -11.01 -31.12
CA LYS A 120 7.83 -10.86 -32.55
C LYS A 120 8.59 -9.58 -32.78
N LYS A 121 9.81 -9.69 -33.33
CA LYS A 121 10.62 -8.54 -33.68
C LYS A 121 10.01 -7.82 -34.88
N LEU A 122 9.88 -6.51 -34.81
CA LEU A 122 9.40 -5.62 -35.86
C LEU A 122 10.57 -4.88 -36.54
N SER A 123 11.56 -4.46 -35.74
CA SER A 123 12.79 -3.78 -36.22
C SER A 123 13.98 -4.15 -35.35
N ALA A 124 15.11 -3.49 -35.51
CA ALA A 124 16.28 -3.67 -34.65
C ALA A 124 15.99 -3.32 -33.17
N THR A 125 15.13 -2.31 -32.95
CA THR A 125 14.81 -1.73 -31.63
C THR A 125 13.38 -1.90 -31.17
N SER A 126 12.48 -2.45 -32.02
CA SER A 126 11.06 -2.60 -31.70
C SER A 126 10.58 -4.04 -31.85
N TYR A 127 9.60 -4.39 -31.02
CA TYR A 127 8.95 -5.69 -31.02
C TYR A 127 7.48 -5.55 -30.66
N THR A 128 6.72 -6.61 -30.88
CA THR A 128 5.35 -6.79 -30.39
C THR A 128 5.19 -8.20 -29.88
N PHE A 129 4.09 -8.46 -29.16
CA PHE A 129 3.66 -9.82 -28.83
C PHE A 129 2.51 -10.22 -29.75
N VAL A 130 2.53 -11.47 -30.17
CA VAL A 130 1.48 -12.07 -31.00
C VAL A 130 1.06 -13.41 -30.43
N ALA A 131 -0.21 -13.74 -30.46
CA ALA A 131 -0.72 -15.05 -30.05
C ALA A 131 0.02 -16.17 -30.80
N ASP A 132 0.46 -17.18 -30.07
CA ASP A 132 1.17 -18.34 -30.66
C ASP A 132 0.16 -19.41 -31.09
N SER A 133 -0.40 -19.26 -32.28
CA SER A 133 -1.41 -20.16 -32.83
C SER A 133 -0.84 -21.50 -33.34
N VAL A 134 0.48 -21.65 -33.36
CA VAL A 134 1.16 -22.87 -33.83
C VAL A 134 1.57 -23.76 -32.67
N ASN A 135 2.12 -23.16 -31.61
CA ASN A 135 2.55 -23.84 -30.41
C ASN A 135 1.87 -23.22 -29.20
N THR A 136 0.69 -23.70 -28.90
CA THR A 136 -0.19 -23.17 -27.85
C THR A 136 0.21 -23.61 -26.44
N ASP A 137 1.13 -24.56 -26.31
CA ASP A 137 1.61 -25.06 -25.03
C ASP A 137 2.47 -24.01 -24.33
N LEU A 138 2.01 -23.56 -23.16
CA LEU A 138 2.79 -22.76 -22.24
C LEU A 138 3.47 -23.67 -21.22
N LYS A 139 4.80 -23.67 -21.18
CA LYS A 139 5.57 -24.60 -20.35
C LYS A 139 6.33 -23.88 -19.26
N TYR A 140 6.30 -24.46 -18.06
CA TYR A 140 7.12 -24.06 -16.94
C TYR A 140 8.01 -25.23 -16.51
N VAL A 141 9.19 -24.92 -15.98
CA VAL A 141 10.12 -25.92 -15.44
C VAL A 141 10.31 -25.67 -13.95
N ILE A 142 10.19 -26.73 -13.16
CA ILE A 142 10.42 -26.76 -11.72
C ILE A 142 11.91 -27.01 -11.48
N LYS A 143 12.56 -26.15 -10.69
CA LYS A 143 13.94 -26.32 -10.24
C LYS A 143 14.03 -25.98 -8.75
N GLY A 144 14.06 -26.99 -7.91
CA GLY A 144 14.01 -26.83 -6.45
C GLY A 144 12.72 -26.09 -6.07
N ASP A 145 12.84 -24.95 -5.38
CA ASP A 145 11.71 -24.13 -4.93
C ASP A 145 11.24 -23.11 -5.98
N SER A 146 11.72 -23.18 -7.21
CA SER A 146 11.38 -22.25 -8.28
C SER A 146 10.67 -22.94 -9.43
N ILE A 147 9.69 -22.24 -10.03
CA ILE A 147 8.96 -22.63 -11.23
C ILE A 147 9.14 -21.49 -12.23
N SER A 148 9.76 -21.78 -13.39
CA SER A 148 10.14 -20.75 -14.34
C SER A 148 9.52 -20.98 -15.71
N LEU A 149 9.01 -19.92 -16.33
CA LEU A 149 8.47 -19.95 -17.69
C LEU A 149 9.57 -20.27 -18.70
N VAL A 150 9.34 -21.28 -19.52
CA VAL A 150 10.25 -21.66 -20.61
C VAL A 150 10.17 -20.63 -21.71
N GLY A 151 11.32 -20.11 -22.13
CA GLY A 151 11.44 -19.05 -23.14
C GLY A 151 11.61 -17.65 -22.53
N GLY A 152 11.53 -17.53 -21.19
CA GLY A 152 11.78 -16.26 -20.48
C GLY A 152 10.99 -15.10 -21.06
N ASP A 153 11.59 -13.92 -21.17
CA ASP A 153 10.97 -12.68 -21.66
C ASP A 153 10.47 -12.73 -23.13
N SER A 154 10.74 -13.84 -23.84
CA SER A 154 10.24 -14.04 -25.20
C SER A 154 8.85 -14.62 -25.26
N ILE A 155 8.36 -15.14 -24.15
CA ILE A 155 7.04 -15.76 -23.99
C ILE A 155 6.24 -14.99 -22.93
N MET A 156 4.98 -14.78 -23.21
CA MET A 156 4.03 -14.08 -22.33
C MET A 156 2.75 -14.90 -22.19
N LEU A 157 2.28 -15.08 -20.97
CA LEU A 157 0.89 -15.45 -20.71
C LEU A 157 0.08 -14.16 -20.67
N ALA A 158 -0.96 -14.06 -21.49
CA ALA A 158 -1.73 -12.83 -21.61
C ALA A 158 -3.22 -13.07 -21.80
N LEU A 159 -4.03 -12.08 -21.49
CA LEU A 159 -5.45 -12.08 -21.81
C LEU A 159 -5.65 -11.82 -23.31
N ALA A 160 -6.60 -12.55 -23.90
CA ALA A 160 -7.00 -12.39 -25.29
C ALA A 160 -8.49 -12.67 -25.46
N ASN A 161 -9.09 -12.12 -26.51
CA ASN A 161 -10.40 -12.56 -26.98
C ASN A 161 -10.31 -13.87 -27.79
N ALA A 162 -11.44 -14.38 -28.28
CA ALA A 162 -11.50 -15.63 -29.04
C ALA A 162 -10.70 -15.61 -30.35
N GLU A 163 -10.49 -14.44 -30.95
CA GLU A 163 -9.70 -14.24 -32.16
C GLU A 163 -8.18 -14.17 -31.88
N GLY A 164 -7.79 -14.23 -30.61
CA GLY A 164 -6.39 -14.10 -30.18
C GLY A 164 -5.88 -12.67 -30.18
N THR A 165 -6.77 -11.68 -30.19
CA THR A 165 -6.38 -10.27 -30.00
C THR A 165 -6.07 -10.04 -28.53
N TRP A 166 -4.92 -9.39 -28.27
CA TRP A 166 -4.48 -9.09 -26.92
C TRP A 166 -5.46 -8.18 -26.17
N GLY A 167 -5.83 -8.60 -24.95
CA GLY A 167 -6.77 -7.91 -24.07
C GLY A 167 -6.15 -6.84 -23.16
N GLY A 168 -4.91 -6.44 -23.42
CA GLY A 168 -4.26 -5.33 -22.70
C GLY A 168 -3.48 -5.73 -21.46
N TYR A 169 -3.43 -7.00 -21.06
CA TYR A 169 -2.72 -7.48 -19.86
C TYR A 169 -1.94 -8.76 -20.14
N GLY A 170 -0.76 -8.91 -19.52
CA GLY A 170 0.03 -10.13 -19.64
C GLY A 170 1.33 -10.11 -18.84
N ASN A 171 1.84 -11.31 -18.57
CA ASN A 171 3.08 -11.57 -17.82
C ASN A 171 4.12 -12.24 -18.71
N ALA A 172 5.30 -11.66 -18.85
CA ALA A 172 6.44 -12.26 -19.55
C ALA A 172 7.58 -12.60 -18.59
N GLY A 173 8.32 -13.64 -18.88
CA GLY A 173 9.48 -14.04 -18.09
C GLY A 173 9.16 -14.51 -16.67
N ASP A 174 8.02 -15.13 -16.49
CA ASP A 174 7.44 -15.50 -15.19
C ASP A 174 8.33 -16.47 -14.43
N VAL A 175 8.67 -16.13 -13.18
CA VAL A 175 9.40 -17.00 -12.23
C VAL A 175 8.64 -16.96 -10.91
N LEU A 176 8.20 -18.13 -10.47
CA LEU A 176 7.54 -18.33 -9.19
C LEU A 176 8.54 -18.96 -8.22
N ARG A 177 8.65 -18.43 -7.03
CA ARG A 177 9.44 -19.01 -5.94
C ARG A 177 8.50 -19.39 -4.81
N LYS A 178 8.71 -20.61 -4.30
CA LYS A 178 7.92 -21.07 -3.16
C LYS A 178 8.04 -20.08 -2.03
N PHE A 179 6.90 -19.64 -1.55
CA PHE A 179 6.77 -18.75 -0.43
C PHE A 179 6.33 -19.57 0.80
N THR A 180 7.02 -19.34 1.89
CA THR A 180 6.58 -19.83 3.19
C THR A 180 6.20 -18.58 3.98
N ASP A 181 4.94 -18.46 4.38
CA ASP A 181 4.40 -17.42 5.28
C ASP A 181 4.93 -17.59 6.72
N THR A 182 6.22 -17.89 6.82
CA THR A 182 6.90 -18.02 8.09
C THR A 182 7.22 -16.65 8.60
N THR A 183 6.50 -16.23 9.60
CA THR A 183 6.83 -15.05 10.40
C THR A 183 8.13 -15.27 11.16
N VAL A 184 8.86 -14.19 11.41
CA VAL A 184 10.06 -14.25 12.24
C VAL A 184 9.66 -14.54 13.69
N GLU A 185 10.22 -15.60 14.26
CA GLU A 185 10.07 -15.94 15.68
C GLU A 185 11.25 -15.38 16.48
N VAL A 186 10.94 -14.78 17.63
CA VAL A 186 11.93 -14.28 18.58
C VAL A 186 12.17 -15.34 19.66
N PRO A 187 13.44 -15.57 20.08
CA PRO A 187 13.72 -16.48 21.19
C PRO A 187 12.93 -16.14 22.44
N ALA A 188 12.28 -17.13 23.05
CA ALA A 188 11.37 -16.94 24.19
C ALA A 188 12.03 -16.36 25.46
N ASP A 189 13.36 -16.47 25.56
CA ASP A 189 14.18 -15.95 26.68
C ASP A 189 14.79 -14.57 26.39
N ALA A 190 14.40 -13.94 25.29
CA ALA A 190 14.92 -12.64 24.88
C ALA A 190 14.19 -11.49 25.56
N GLU A 191 14.94 -10.48 25.98
CA GLU A 191 14.38 -9.25 26.55
C GLU A 191 13.88 -8.32 25.44
N GLU A 192 12.59 -7.98 25.48
CA GLU A 192 11.98 -7.01 24.58
C GLU A 192 12.16 -5.59 25.16
N LEU A 193 12.82 -4.73 24.38
CA LEU A 193 13.10 -3.35 24.73
C LEU A 193 12.21 -2.41 23.92
N THR A 194 11.72 -1.35 24.55
CA THR A 194 10.98 -0.29 23.85
C THR A 194 11.95 0.71 23.25
N TYR A 195 11.73 1.04 21.98
CA TYR A 195 12.48 2.02 21.20
C TYR A 195 11.57 3.06 20.58
N ALA A 196 12.08 4.26 20.42
CA ALA A 196 11.52 5.26 19.54
C ALA A 196 12.10 5.08 18.13
N MET A 197 11.26 4.96 17.10
CA MET A 197 11.65 5.10 15.71
C MET A 197 11.23 6.50 15.24
N LYS A 198 12.19 7.34 14.85
CA LYS A 198 11.96 8.70 14.35
C LYS A 198 12.46 8.82 12.92
N CYS A 199 11.62 9.30 12.02
CA CYS A 199 11.94 9.50 10.61
C CYS A 199 12.44 10.92 10.33
N SER A 200 13.04 11.13 9.15
CA SER A 200 13.62 12.43 8.75
C SER A 200 12.59 13.54 8.61
N ASP A 201 11.32 13.20 8.35
CA ASP A 201 10.18 14.13 8.28
C ASP A 201 9.64 14.55 9.66
N GLY A 202 10.23 14.00 10.73
CA GLY A 202 9.81 14.25 12.12
C GLY A 202 8.74 13.29 12.63
N THR A 203 8.18 12.44 11.79
CA THR A 203 7.23 11.42 12.24
C THR A 203 7.94 10.40 13.12
N GLY A 204 7.27 9.90 14.14
CA GLY A 204 7.84 8.95 15.08
C GLY A 204 6.80 8.04 15.70
N LYS A 205 7.26 6.85 16.11
CA LYS A 205 6.44 5.87 16.83
C LYS A 205 7.25 4.96 17.74
N GLY A 206 6.56 4.27 18.64
CA GLY A 206 7.13 3.21 19.46
C GLY A 206 7.31 1.93 18.64
N VAL A 207 8.44 1.26 18.83
CA VAL A 207 8.73 -0.07 18.28
C VAL A 207 9.35 -0.94 19.36
N SER A 208 9.27 -2.25 19.20
CA SER A 208 9.97 -3.19 20.08
C SER A 208 11.25 -3.67 19.42
N VAL A 209 12.32 -3.77 20.20
CA VAL A 209 13.62 -4.25 19.73
C VAL A 209 14.15 -5.33 20.67
N VAL A 210 14.67 -6.40 20.10
CA VAL A 210 15.36 -7.49 20.82
C VAL A 210 16.76 -7.63 20.27
N PHE A 211 17.75 -7.70 21.15
CA PHE A 211 19.12 -8.05 20.83
C PHE A 211 19.42 -9.43 21.43
N LYS A 212 19.77 -10.39 20.59
CA LYS A 212 20.11 -11.74 21.03
C LYS A 212 21.34 -12.25 20.27
N ASP A 213 22.43 -12.48 20.98
CA ASP A 213 23.72 -12.83 20.39
C ASP A 213 24.15 -11.79 19.32
N ASN A 214 24.28 -12.20 18.06
CA ASN A 214 24.55 -11.31 16.93
C ASN A 214 23.29 -10.98 16.12
N ASP A 215 22.10 -11.32 16.61
CA ASP A 215 20.84 -11.04 15.93
C ASP A 215 20.13 -9.84 16.54
N ILE A 216 19.43 -9.10 15.72
CA ILE A 216 18.48 -8.07 16.10
C ILE A 216 17.11 -8.40 15.53
N TYR A 217 16.08 -8.14 16.31
CA TYR A 217 14.69 -8.29 15.92
C TYR A 217 13.97 -6.97 16.19
N ILE A 218 13.12 -6.53 15.26
CA ILE A 218 12.37 -5.27 15.38
C ILE A 218 10.90 -5.57 15.05
N LYS A 219 9.98 -5.12 15.93
CA LYS A 219 8.54 -5.26 15.79
C LYS A 219 7.87 -3.89 15.78
N GLY A 220 6.74 -3.76 15.05
CA GLY A 220 5.93 -2.55 15.04
C GLY A 220 6.36 -1.49 14.03
N ILE A 221 7.29 -1.79 13.11
CA ILE A 221 7.67 -0.86 12.02
C ILE A 221 6.44 -0.55 11.15
N ALA A 222 5.70 -1.56 10.71
CA ALA A 222 4.49 -1.38 9.92
C ALA A 222 3.25 -1.32 10.82
N SER A 223 2.51 -0.21 10.77
CA SER A 223 1.32 -0.02 11.63
C SER A 223 0.19 -1.00 11.29
N ALA A 224 0.10 -1.45 10.03
CA ALA A 224 -0.89 -2.44 9.61
C ALA A 224 -0.58 -3.87 10.11
N HIS A 225 0.68 -4.15 10.49
CA HIS A 225 1.12 -5.43 11.07
C HIS A 225 1.97 -5.17 12.31
N PRO A 226 1.38 -4.64 13.40
CA PRO A 226 2.11 -4.17 14.57
C PRO A 226 2.84 -5.28 15.33
N ASP A 227 2.39 -6.52 15.19
CA ASP A 227 2.96 -7.69 15.88
C ASP A 227 4.02 -8.44 15.06
N SER A 228 4.28 -8.00 13.83
CA SER A 228 5.21 -8.69 12.94
C SER A 228 6.65 -8.29 13.21
N TRP A 229 7.49 -9.29 13.42
CA TRP A 229 8.91 -9.13 13.61
C TRP A 229 9.68 -9.20 12.30
N VAL A 230 10.74 -8.40 12.21
CA VAL A 230 11.80 -8.56 11.20
C VAL A 230 13.11 -8.88 11.89
N LYS A 231 13.97 -9.63 11.22
CA LYS A 231 15.26 -10.11 11.76
C LYS A 231 16.42 -9.57 10.94
N GLY A 232 17.45 -9.09 11.64
CA GLY A 232 18.74 -8.74 11.09
C GLY A 232 19.89 -9.39 11.84
N ASN A 233 21.10 -9.20 11.33
CA ASN A 233 22.34 -9.63 11.94
C ASN A 233 23.26 -8.44 12.21
N ILE A 234 24.01 -8.48 13.30
CA ILE A 234 24.94 -7.45 13.75
C ILE A 234 26.36 -7.94 13.56
N VAL A 235 27.16 -7.18 12.81
CA VAL A 235 28.61 -7.43 12.66
C VAL A 235 29.34 -6.12 12.94
N GLY A 236 30.02 -6.05 14.10
CA GLY A 236 30.59 -4.80 14.61
C GLY A 236 29.49 -3.74 14.77
N SER A 237 29.70 -2.57 14.23
CA SER A 237 28.72 -1.47 14.25
C SER A 237 27.72 -1.50 13.11
N THR A 238 27.63 -2.58 12.35
CA THR A 238 26.70 -2.68 11.21
C THR A 238 25.60 -3.68 11.50
N ILE A 239 24.35 -3.22 11.36
CA ILE A 239 23.15 -4.06 11.31
C ILE A 239 22.79 -4.28 9.86
N THR A 240 22.52 -5.54 9.48
CA THR A 240 22.05 -5.92 8.15
C THR A 240 20.74 -6.69 8.27
N ILE A 241 19.66 -6.13 7.73
CA ILE A 241 18.34 -6.76 7.67
C ILE A 241 18.07 -7.11 6.20
N PRO A 242 17.88 -8.39 5.83
CA PRO A 242 17.46 -8.74 4.47
C PRO A 242 16.17 -8.02 4.10
N SER A 243 16.14 -7.42 2.92
CA SER A 243 14.92 -6.78 2.38
C SER A 243 13.88 -7.83 2.02
N MET A 244 12.61 -7.41 1.89
CA MET A 244 11.48 -8.27 1.55
C MET A 244 11.19 -9.35 2.61
N GLN A 245 11.32 -9.03 3.90
CA GLN A 245 10.83 -9.90 4.96
C GLN A 245 9.32 -9.78 5.08
N TYR A 246 8.67 -10.94 5.14
CA TYR A 246 7.22 -11.05 5.25
C TYR A 246 6.72 -10.49 6.57
N LEU A 247 5.68 -9.66 6.48
CA LEU A 247 5.02 -9.06 7.63
C LEU A 247 3.63 -9.63 7.86
N GLY A 248 2.88 -9.90 6.80
CA GLY A 248 1.52 -10.40 6.91
C GLY A 248 0.76 -10.44 5.59
N LEU A 249 -0.43 -11.00 5.64
CA LEU A 249 -1.40 -11.03 4.55
C LEU A 249 -2.46 -9.97 4.81
N ASN A 250 -2.70 -9.10 3.84
CA ASN A 250 -3.93 -8.32 3.81
C ASN A 250 -5.02 -9.18 3.19
N GLU A 251 -5.93 -9.68 4.02
CA GLU A 251 -6.99 -10.60 3.59
C GLU A 251 -8.01 -9.93 2.66
N THR A 252 -8.22 -8.62 2.80
CA THR A 252 -9.16 -7.86 1.98
C THR A 252 -8.74 -7.82 0.51
N TYR A 253 -7.44 -7.67 0.25
CA TYR A 253 -6.91 -7.56 -1.10
C TYR A 253 -6.15 -8.80 -1.55
N GLY A 254 -5.91 -9.78 -0.67
CA GLY A 254 -5.15 -11.00 -0.97
C GLY A 254 -3.67 -10.76 -1.26
N TYR A 255 -3.09 -9.66 -0.75
CA TYR A 255 -1.69 -9.32 -0.96
C TYR A 255 -0.84 -9.65 0.26
N TYR A 256 0.36 -10.21 0.00
CA TYR A 256 1.40 -10.32 1.00
C TYR A 256 2.12 -9.01 1.17
N PHE A 257 2.36 -8.61 2.41
CA PHE A 257 3.12 -7.41 2.74
C PHE A 257 4.49 -7.75 3.30
N TYR A 258 5.46 -6.95 2.94
CA TYR A 258 6.87 -7.13 3.26
C TYR A 258 7.48 -5.84 3.77
N LEU A 259 8.48 -5.94 4.66
CA LEU A 259 9.40 -4.85 4.91
C LEU A 259 10.46 -4.84 3.82
N ALA A 260 10.52 -3.79 3.03
CA ALA A 260 11.53 -3.57 2.02
C ALA A 260 12.40 -2.36 2.34
N GLY A 261 13.68 -2.45 2.04
CA GLY A 261 14.57 -1.30 2.03
C GLY A 261 14.64 -0.65 0.66
N ALA A 262 14.73 0.67 0.62
CA ALA A 262 14.83 1.41 -0.64
C ALA A 262 15.71 2.65 -0.50
N LYS A 263 16.32 3.08 -1.62
CA LYS A 263 16.91 4.40 -1.76
C LYS A 263 15.85 5.37 -2.23
N ARG A 264 15.65 6.45 -1.49
CA ARG A 264 14.78 7.57 -1.87
C ARG A 264 15.49 8.43 -2.90
N LYS A 265 14.78 8.80 -3.95
CA LYS A 265 15.27 9.66 -5.01
C LYS A 265 14.21 10.69 -5.38
N GLU A 266 14.61 11.95 -5.45
CA GLU A 266 13.77 13.01 -5.97
C GLU A 266 13.96 13.12 -7.47
N VAL A 267 12.88 13.07 -8.23
CA VAL A 267 12.87 13.15 -9.69
C VAL A 267 12.00 14.33 -10.09
N TYR A 268 12.62 15.31 -10.75
CA TYR A 268 11.91 16.45 -11.29
C TYR A 268 11.38 16.11 -12.69
N ASP A 269 10.07 16.26 -12.87
CA ASP A 269 9.42 16.16 -14.18
C ASP A 269 9.21 17.57 -14.78
N PRO A 270 9.97 17.94 -15.81
CA PRO A 270 9.85 19.26 -16.42
C PRO A 270 8.57 19.44 -17.25
N SER A 271 7.83 18.37 -17.55
CA SER A 271 6.58 18.45 -18.31
C SER A 271 5.43 18.99 -17.47
N ASP A 272 5.42 18.65 -16.19
CA ASP A 272 4.37 19.01 -15.26
C ASP A 272 4.85 20.00 -14.18
N ASP A 273 6.14 20.37 -14.19
CA ASP A 273 6.80 21.22 -13.17
C ASP A 273 6.64 20.66 -11.74
N VAL A 274 6.73 19.33 -11.62
CA VAL A 274 6.54 18.62 -10.35
C VAL A 274 7.77 17.80 -9.99
N THR A 275 8.15 17.81 -8.71
CA THR A 275 9.11 16.86 -8.17
C THR A 275 8.35 15.74 -7.46
N TYR A 276 8.61 14.50 -7.87
CA TYR A 276 8.05 13.32 -7.22
C TYR A 276 9.15 12.47 -6.60
N ILE A 277 8.75 11.57 -5.69
CA ILE A 277 9.67 10.67 -4.99
C ILE A 277 9.61 9.31 -5.65
N GLU A 278 10.77 8.79 -6.05
CA GLU A 278 10.97 7.42 -6.48
C GLU A 278 11.73 6.65 -5.40
N TYR A 279 11.39 5.37 -5.23
CA TYR A 279 12.10 4.44 -4.36
C TYR A 279 12.73 3.31 -5.18
N GLU A 280 14.04 3.14 -5.06
CA GLU A 280 14.78 2.04 -5.66
C GLU A 280 15.05 0.97 -4.61
N LEU A 281 14.42 -0.21 -4.75
CA LEU A 281 14.56 -1.32 -3.79
C LEU A 281 16.02 -1.78 -3.69
N VAL A 282 16.44 -2.08 -2.46
CA VAL A 282 17.76 -2.65 -2.15
C VAL A 282 17.61 -4.05 -1.56
N PRO A 283 18.61 -4.95 -1.78
CA PRO A 283 18.54 -6.33 -1.28
C PRO A 283 18.68 -6.44 0.25
N ASN A 284 19.30 -5.45 0.88
CA ASN A 284 19.51 -5.41 2.31
C ASN A 284 19.32 -3.99 2.84
N ILE A 285 18.70 -3.88 4.01
CA ILE A 285 18.65 -2.67 4.81
C ILE A 285 19.89 -2.68 5.69
N THR A 286 20.78 -1.71 5.49
CA THR A 286 21.98 -1.53 6.31
C THR A 286 21.79 -0.37 7.25
N MET A 287 22.10 -0.56 8.54
CA MET A 287 22.03 0.47 9.57
C MET A 287 23.35 0.57 10.33
N THR A 288 23.67 1.75 10.80
CA THR A 288 24.83 1.99 11.66
C THR A 288 24.39 1.97 13.13
N LEU A 289 25.01 1.13 13.94
CA LEU A 289 24.77 0.97 15.37
C LEU A 289 25.85 1.73 16.16
N ASP A 290 25.43 2.62 17.05
CA ASP A 290 26.26 3.11 18.14
C ASP A 290 26.12 2.16 19.34
N GLU A 291 27.16 1.37 19.58
CA GLU A 291 27.16 0.35 20.65
C GLU A 291 26.98 0.94 22.04
N LYS A 292 27.41 2.20 22.25
CA LYS A 292 27.37 2.86 23.55
C LYS A 292 25.97 3.35 23.91
N SER A 293 25.30 4.03 22.98
CA SER A 293 23.95 4.54 23.16
C SER A 293 22.90 3.50 22.80
N ARG A 294 23.27 2.43 22.09
CA ARG A 294 22.38 1.45 21.45
C ARG A 294 21.42 2.07 20.44
N THR A 295 21.75 3.25 19.92
CA THR A 295 21.02 3.91 18.86
C THR A 295 21.48 3.37 17.51
N PHE A 296 20.58 3.15 16.59
CA PHE A 296 20.92 2.74 15.23
C PHE A 296 20.08 3.47 14.20
N LYS A 297 20.65 3.70 13.02
CA LYS A 297 20.02 4.48 11.96
C LYS A 297 20.43 4.05 10.56
N THR A 298 19.65 4.44 9.59
CA THR A 298 19.93 4.23 8.17
C THR A 298 19.55 5.46 7.35
N ASP A 299 20.25 5.66 6.23
CA ASP A 299 19.86 6.65 5.21
C ASP A 299 18.89 6.07 4.17
N LEU A 300 18.53 4.80 4.32
CA LEU A 300 17.54 4.13 3.47
C LEU A 300 16.13 4.44 3.97
N SER A 301 15.16 4.31 3.09
CA SER A 301 13.75 4.27 3.45
C SER A 301 13.33 2.83 3.74
N LEU A 302 12.49 2.64 4.76
CA LEU A 302 11.80 1.39 5.03
C LEU A 302 10.41 1.48 4.43
N LEU A 303 10.08 0.57 3.52
CA LEU A 303 8.80 0.53 2.85
C LEU A 303 7.94 -0.62 3.38
N TYR A 304 6.70 -0.32 3.73
CA TYR A 304 5.65 -1.31 3.86
C TYR A 304 5.12 -1.61 2.45
N ASN A 305 5.65 -2.66 1.85
CA ASN A 305 5.49 -2.95 0.43
C ASN A 305 4.47 -4.07 0.22
N ALA A 306 3.44 -3.79 -0.55
CA ALA A 306 2.57 -4.82 -1.09
C ALA A 306 3.33 -5.63 -2.14
N GLY A 307 3.39 -6.94 -1.96
CA GLY A 307 4.04 -7.85 -2.89
C GLY A 307 3.35 -8.01 -4.25
N ASN A 308 2.66 -6.98 -4.74
CA ASN A 308 2.02 -6.95 -6.07
C ASN A 308 2.98 -6.52 -7.19
N GLY A 309 4.23 -6.20 -6.83
CA GLY A 309 5.34 -5.97 -7.75
C GLY A 309 5.35 -4.63 -8.50
N ILE A 310 4.33 -3.82 -8.37
CA ILE A 310 4.48 -2.39 -8.54
C ILE A 310 5.05 -1.89 -7.22
N LEU A 311 5.94 -0.91 -7.25
CA LEU A 311 6.32 -0.14 -6.08
C LEU A 311 5.06 0.56 -5.50
N SER A 312 4.09 -0.24 -5.05
CA SER A 312 3.02 0.25 -4.23
C SER A 312 3.45 -0.02 -2.80
N TYR A 313 3.70 1.04 -2.10
CA TYR A 313 3.93 1.02 -0.67
C TYR A 313 2.75 1.75 -0.01
N ASP A 314 2.23 1.17 1.06
CA ASP A 314 1.18 1.82 1.85
C ASP A 314 1.79 2.83 2.82
N ALA A 315 3.05 2.63 3.20
CA ALA A 315 3.80 3.56 4.04
C ALA A 315 5.29 3.51 3.70
N ALA A 316 5.94 4.68 3.77
CA ALA A 316 7.38 4.84 3.68
C ALA A 316 7.89 5.54 4.94
N TYR A 317 8.96 5.02 5.52
CA TYR A 317 9.63 5.57 6.70
C TYR A 317 11.04 6.00 6.27
N ASP A 318 11.21 7.29 5.99
CA ASP A 318 12.44 7.82 5.40
C ASP A 318 13.53 8.04 6.46
N SER A 319 14.71 7.45 6.22
CA SER A 319 15.92 7.60 7.04
C SER A 319 15.67 7.46 8.55
N PRO A 320 15.05 6.37 9.01
CA PRO A 320 14.67 6.22 10.39
C PRO A 320 15.89 6.06 11.32
N GLU A 321 15.79 6.70 12.48
CA GLU A 321 16.67 6.50 13.62
C GLU A 321 15.91 5.82 14.75
N PHE A 322 16.52 4.81 15.34
CA PHE A 322 16.00 4.02 16.44
C PHE A 322 16.79 4.29 17.71
N SER A 323 16.16 4.76 18.76
CA SER A 323 16.79 5.04 20.05
C SER A 323 16.04 4.40 21.21
N PRO A 324 16.73 3.91 22.25
CA PRO A 324 16.08 3.37 23.44
C PRO A 324 15.11 4.40 24.02
N PHE A 325 13.89 3.96 24.33
CA PHE A 325 12.85 4.79 24.91
C PHE A 325 12.61 4.41 26.36
N ASN A 326 12.72 5.40 27.25
CA ASN A 326 12.33 5.26 28.64
C ASN A 326 11.01 6.00 28.86
N ASP A 327 9.99 5.24 29.28
CA ASP A 327 8.70 5.80 29.63
C ASP A 327 8.79 6.53 30.99
N VAL A 328 9.00 7.82 30.95
CA VAL A 328 9.12 8.69 32.14
C VAL A 328 8.08 9.80 32.11
N ALA A 329 7.70 10.27 33.29
CA ALA A 329 6.89 11.48 33.39
C ALA A 329 7.67 12.67 32.85
N THR A 330 7.13 13.34 31.83
CA THR A 330 7.71 14.55 31.24
C THR A 330 6.60 15.46 30.72
N THR A 331 6.88 16.75 30.62
CA THR A 331 5.92 17.73 30.10
C THR A 331 5.95 17.69 28.57
N PRO A 332 4.82 17.40 27.89
CA PRO A 332 4.78 17.41 26.44
C PRO A 332 5.00 18.82 25.87
N ALA A 333 5.55 18.90 24.68
CA ALA A 333 5.73 20.16 23.97
C ALA A 333 4.38 20.85 23.71
N THR A 334 4.47 22.15 23.52
CA THR A 334 3.29 23.02 23.32
C THR A 334 2.68 22.78 21.96
N PRO A 335 1.34 22.64 21.84
CA PRO A 335 0.66 22.55 20.56
C PRO A 335 0.91 23.76 19.66
N ILE A 336 0.73 23.57 18.36
CA ILE A 336 0.79 24.64 17.34
C ILE A 336 -0.55 24.70 16.66
N ILE A 337 -1.31 25.78 16.85
CA ILE A 337 -2.58 25.99 16.13
C ILE A 337 -2.26 26.63 14.78
N SER A 338 -2.59 25.94 13.69
CA SER A 338 -2.43 26.44 12.31
C SER A 338 -3.61 27.29 11.89
N THR A 339 -4.83 26.92 12.30
CA THR A 339 -6.06 27.62 11.90
C THR A 339 -7.15 27.48 12.95
N TYR A 340 -7.83 28.59 13.25
CA TYR A 340 -9.11 28.59 13.93
C TYR A 340 -10.20 29.02 12.92
N MET A 341 -11.15 28.12 12.65
CA MET A 341 -12.33 28.38 11.84
C MET A 341 -13.46 28.77 12.77
N GLU A 342 -13.86 30.05 12.73
CA GLU A 342 -15.02 30.51 13.50
C GLU A 342 -16.28 29.73 13.11
N TYR A 343 -17.16 29.54 14.10
CA TYR A 343 -18.45 28.91 13.87
C TYR A 343 -19.27 29.71 12.85
N ASN A 344 -19.70 29.05 11.79
CA ASN A 344 -20.53 29.61 10.75
C ASN A 344 -21.97 29.12 10.95
N GLU A 345 -22.91 30.04 11.25
CA GLU A 345 -24.32 29.70 11.48
C GLU A 345 -25.00 29.07 10.26
N ASP A 346 -24.61 29.47 9.03
CA ASP A 346 -25.16 28.90 7.80
C ASP A 346 -24.63 27.50 7.50
N ALA A 347 -23.38 27.22 7.87
CA ALA A 347 -22.74 25.91 7.70
C ALA A 347 -23.01 24.96 8.87
N GLY A 348 -23.30 25.51 10.06
CA GLY A 348 -23.57 24.75 11.28
C GLY A 348 -22.35 24.24 12.00
N TYR A 349 -21.13 24.67 11.63
CA TYR A 349 -19.88 24.24 12.28
C TYR A 349 -18.78 25.31 12.25
N GLY A 350 -17.80 25.11 13.12
CA GLY A 350 -16.50 25.74 13.13
C GLY A 350 -15.40 24.68 13.25
N GLY A 351 -14.20 25.04 13.66
CA GLY A 351 -13.16 24.01 13.89
C GLY A 351 -11.77 24.56 14.19
N LEU A 352 -10.88 23.63 14.46
CA LEU A 352 -9.45 23.87 14.70
C LEU A 352 -8.60 22.97 13.83
N ILE A 353 -7.50 23.53 13.31
CA ILE A 353 -6.40 22.78 12.69
C ILE A 353 -5.15 23.04 13.53
N PHE A 354 -4.53 21.98 14.02
CA PHE A 354 -3.38 22.11 14.91
C PHE A 354 -2.46 20.89 14.82
N THR A 355 -1.22 21.08 15.23
CA THR A 355 -0.22 20.02 15.38
C THR A 355 0.11 19.81 16.86
N LEU A 356 0.23 18.55 17.26
CA LEU A 356 0.76 18.14 18.56
C LEU A 356 2.15 17.56 18.35
N PRO A 357 3.23 18.29 18.71
CA PRO A 357 4.57 17.73 18.62
C PRO A 357 4.71 16.45 19.46
N THR A 358 5.25 15.40 18.88
CA THR A 358 5.52 14.13 19.57
C THR A 358 6.84 14.19 20.34
N GLU A 359 7.07 15.32 21.04
CA GLU A 359 8.29 15.61 21.81
C GLU A 359 7.91 16.24 23.16
N ASP A 360 8.82 16.12 24.13
CA ASP A 360 8.71 16.85 25.38
C ASP A 360 9.29 18.27 25.24
N VAL A 361 9.21 19.07 26.28
CA VAL A 361 9.76 20.44 26.34
C VAL A 361 11.27 20.51 26.11
N ASN A 362 11.99 19.39 26.17
CA ASN A 362 13.42 19.27 25.94
C ASN A 362 13.75 18.73 24.54
N GLY A 363 12.74 18.46 23.70
CA GLY A 363 12.90 17.90 22.36
C GLY A 363 13.12 16.37 22.34
N ASN A 364 12.91 15.68 23.47
CA ASN A 364 12.95 14.24 23.49
C ASN A 364 11.63 13.68 22.97
N TRP A 365 11.70 12.64 22.13
CA TRP A 365 10.52 11.96 21.63
C TRP A 365 9.68 11.37 22.78
N ILE A 366 8.37 11.53 22.72
CA ILE A 366 7.37 10.90 23.61
C ILE A 366 6.42 10.03 22.80
N ASN A 367 5.90 8.95 23.41
CA ASN A 367 5.06 8.01 22.71
C ASN A 367 3.67 8.60 22.40
N PRO A 368 3.28 8.80 21.13
CA PRO A 368 1.96 9.34 20.76
C PRO A 368 0.79 8.51 21.27
N GLU A 369 0.95 7.19 21.46
CA GLU A 369 -0.10 6.31 22.02
C GLU A 369 -0.47 6.69 23.47
N LYS A 370 0.40 7.41 24.15
CA LYS A 370 0.19 7.94 25.51
C LYS A 370 -0.16 9.42 25.52
N MET A 371 -0.33 10.02 24.35
CA MET A 371 -0.72 11.42 24.20
C MET A 371 -2.22 11.54 24.01
N LYS A 372 -2.74 12.63 24.57
CA LYS A 372 -4.10 13.12 24.33
C LYS A 372 -4.06 14.64 24.13
N TYR A 373 -5.16 15.22 23.75
CA TYR A 373 -5.33 16.67 23.71
C TYR A 373 -6.66 17.10 24.29
N ILE A 374 -6.69 18.35 24.74
CA ILE A 374 -7.90 19.04 25.21
C ILE A 374 -8.09 20.27 24.37
N ILE A 375 -9.30 20.48 23.87
CA ILE A 375 -9.73 21.74 23.24
C ILE A 375 -10.40 22.61 24.28
N TYR A 376 -10.17 23.91 24.22
CA TYR A 376 -10.76 24.90 25.11
C TYR A 376 -11.55 25.94 24.29
N GLY A 377 -12.82 26.12 24.64
CA GLY A 377 -13.59 27.30 24.22
C GLY A 377 -13.49 28.36 25.32
N ASP A 378 -12.94 29.55 25.00
CA ASP A 378 -12.51 30.52 25.99
C ASP A 378 -11.57 29.89 27.03
N ASP A 379 -11.91 29.87 28.31
CA ASP A 379 -11.06 29.29 29.37
C ASP A 379 -11.63 27.97 29.92
N LYS A 380 -12.61 27.35 29.22
CA LYS A 380 -13.27 26.12 29.63
C LYS A 380 -12.95 24.99 28.67
N ALA A 381 -12.61 23.82 29.21
CA ALA A 381 -12.45 22.61 28.40
C ALA A 381 -13.76 22.30 27.66
N TYR A 382 -13.65 22.08 26.36
CA TYR A 382 -14.77 21.70 25.50
C TYR A 382 -15.06 20.21 25.72
N GLU A 383 -16.34 19.89 25.92
CA GLU A 383 -16.81 18.52 26.06
C GLU A 383 -17.45 18.07 24.75
N PHE A 384 -16.87 17.05 24.13
CA PHE A 384 -17.45 16.38 22.98
C PHE A 384 -18.50 15.39 23.49
N THR A 385 -19.76 15.60 23.11
CA THR A 385 -20.89 14.80 23.60
C THR A 385 -21.43 13.87 22.52
N THR A 386 -21.90 12.70 22.90
CA THR A 386 -22.48 11.71 21.97
C THR A 386 -23.74 12.19 21.29
N ASP A 387 -24.38 13.26 21.81
CA ASP A 387 -25.55 13.90 21.17
C ASP A 387 -25.18 14.73 19.93
N LEU A 388 -23.94 15.27 19.89
CA LEU A 388 -23.44 16.12 18.79
C LEU A 388 -22.46 15.37 17.90
N TYR A 389 -21.70 14.43 18.43
CA TYR A 389 -20.62 13.70 17.75
C TYR A 389 -20.95 12.22 17.66
N THR A 390 -21.31 11.76 16.47
CA THR A 390 -21.75 10.36 16.27
C THR A 390 -20.62 9.35 16.21
N GLY A 391 -19.39 9.82 16.03
CA GLY A 391 -18.17 9.00 15.95
C GLY A 391 -17.58 8.62 17.30
N ILE A 392 -18.12 9.11 18.44
CA ILE A 392 -17.65 8.79 19.79
C ILE A 392 -18.65 7.90 20.54
N GLU A 393 -18.12 7.00 21.38
CA GLU A 393 -18.96 6.08 22.18
C GLU A 393 -19.37 6.67 23.54
N GLU A 394 -18.62 7.63 24.08
CA GLU A 394 -18.85 8.32 25.34
C GLU A 394 -18.43 9.79 25.26
N ASN A 395 -18.96 10.61 26.16
CA ASN A 395 -18.55 12.02 26.22
C ASN A 395 -17.08 12.12 26.59
N MET A 396 -16.33 12.96 25.85
CA MET A 396 -14.90 13.11 26.01
C MET A 396 -14.48 14.58 26.13
N THR A 397 -13.51 14.85 27.00
CA THR A 397 -12.76 16.11 27.07
C THR A 397 -11.29 15.93 26.70
N GLU A 398 -10.76 14.72 26.86
CA GLU A 398 -9.41 14.33 26.50
C GLU A 398 -9.47 13.37 25.31
N ILE A 399 -9.08 13.85 24.13
CA ILE A 399 -9.12 13.08 22.89
C ILE A 399 -7.76 12.40 22.67
N PRO A 400 -7.71 11.08 22.44
CA PRO A 400 -6.47 10.39 22.11
C PRO A 400 -5.80 10.98 20.86
N TYR A 401 -4.46 11.05 20.84
CA TYR A 401 -3.66 11.61 19.73
C TYR A 401 -4.06 11.03 18.36
N SER A 402 -4.20 9.70 18.29
CA SER A 402 -4.50 8.99 17.04
C SER A 402 -6.00 8.80 16.78
N PHE A 403 -6.86 9.40 17.62
CA PHE A 403 -8.30 9.26 17.44
C PHE A 403 -8.74 9.96 16.16
N THR A 404 -9.39 9.22 15.28
CA THR A 404 -10.01 9.72 14.04
C THR A 404 -11.36 9.04 13.87
N ASP A 405 -12.28 9.79 13.27
CA ASP A 405 -13.52 9.24 12.72
C ASP A 405 -13.64 9.71 11.26
N ASP A 406 -14.67 9.26 10.55
CA ASP A 406 -14.85 9.62 9.14
C ASP A 406 -15.47 11.03 8.97
N LEU A 407 -15.76 11.76 10.07
CA LEU A 407 -16.54 13.00 10.07
C LEU A 407 -15.84 14.17 10.77
N ASP A 408 -15.57 14.03 12.07
CA ASP A 408 -15.31 15.19 12.95
C ASP A 408 -13.87 15.29 13.41
N PHE A 409 -13.14 14.17 13.41
CA PHE A 409 -11.77 14.07 13.86
C PHE A 409 -10.88 13.49 12.77
N THR A 410 -9.97 14.27 12.24
CA THR A 410 -9.04 13.82 11.20
C THR A 410 -7.60 14.06 11.64
N LEU A 411 -6.72 13.11 11.35
CA LEU A 411 -5.28 13.24 11.48
C LEU A 411 -4.64 12.95 10.12
N GLN A 412 -4.08 13.99 9.51
CA GLN A 412 -3.43 13.90 8.20
C GLN A 412 -2.12 14.67 8.22
N ASP A 413 -1.03 14.03 7.79
CA ASP A 413 0.31 14.63 7.71
C ASP A 413 0.78 15.29 9.03
N GLY A 414 0.35 14.73 10.18
CA GLY A 414 0.65 15.23 11.53
C GLY A 414 -0.23 16.41 11.98
N GLU A 415 -1.14 16.88 11.16
CA GLU A 415 -2.13 17.89 11.52
C GLU A 415 -3.44 17.23 11.95
N HIS A 416 -3.96 17.67 13.09
CA HIS A 416 -5.29 17.34 13.58
C HIS A 416 -6.28 18.37 13.06
N ILE A 417 -7.39 17.90 12.50
CA ILE A 417 -8.55 18.73 12.12
C ILE A 417 -9.72 18.28 12.97
N VAL A 418 -10.28 19.21 13.74
CA VAL A 418 -11.41 18.92 14.62
C VAL A 418 -12.52 19.90 14.34
N TYR A 419 -13.70 19.38 13.97
CA TYR A 419 -14.91 20.20 13.77
C TYR A 419 -15.63 20.44 15.09
N LEU A 420 -16.26 21.62 15.21
CA LEU A 420 -16.97 22.08 16.40
C LEU A 420 -18.38 22.51 16.02
N TYR A 421 -19.38 21.91 16.64
CA TYR A 421 -20.79 22.19 16.38
C TYR A 421 -21.42 23.23 17.32
N GLU A 422 -20.59 23.83 18.18
CA GLU A 422 -20.98 24.95 19.04
C GLU A 422 -20.10 26.16 18.73
N GLY A 423 -20.67 27.34 18.85
CA GLY A 423 -20.01 28.60 18.55
C GLY A 423 -20.10 29.61 19.71
N GLY A 424 -19.68 30.85 19.41
CA GLY A 424 -19.72 31.97 20.36
C GLY A 424 -18.47 32.10 21.23
N PHE A 425 -17.40 31.35 20.94
CA PHE A 425 -16.12 31.46 21.63
C PHE A 425 -15.32 32.66 21.09
N SER A 426 -14.77 33.46 22.01
CA SER A 426 -13.88 34.56 21.64
C SER A 426 -12.46 34.11 21.31
N LYS A 427 -12.06 32.97 21.82
CA LYS A 427 -10.78 32.28 21.58
C LYS A 427 -10.96 30.80 21.69
N MET A 428 -10.17 30.06 20.92
CA MET A 428 -10.09 28.61 21.02
C MET A 428 -8.66 28.21 21.42
N GLY A 429 -8.55 27.21 22.30
CA GLY A 429 -7.28 26.76 22.82
C GLY A 429 -7.06 25.26 22.64
N VAL A 430 -5.79 24.86 22.58
CA VAL A 430 -5.37 23.45 22.56
C VAL A 430 -4.29 23.22 23.61
N GLN A 431 -4.37 22.07 24.29
CA GLN A 431 -3.41 21.63 25.27
C GLN A 431 -3.01 20.17 24.99
N SER A 432 -1.72 19.87 24.97
CA SER A 432 -1.22 18.49 24.95
C SER A 432 -1.27 17.88 26.34
N VAL A 433 -1.67 16.61 26.43
CA VAL A 433 -1.67 15.80 27.63
C VAL A 433 -0.80 14.57 27.37
N TYR A 434 0.05 14.18 28.33
CA TYR A 434 0.89 13.00 28.23
C TYR A 434 0.81 12.14 29.49
N TYR A 435 0.69 10.82 29.28
CA TYR A 435 0.60 9.80 30.32
C TYR A 435 1.89 8.96 30.35
N GLY A 436 3.04 9.58 30.66
CA GLY A 436 4.33 8.90 30.77
C GLY A 436 4.70 8.55 32.21
N GLY A 437 5.40 7.44 32.42
CA GLY A 437 5.86 7.00 33.74
C GLY A 437 4.73 6.77 34.75
N GLY A 438 3.47 6.58 34.29
CA GLY A 438 2.32 6.45 35.15
C GLY A 438 1.76 7.77 35.68
N GLU A 439 2.26 8.92 35.24
CA GLU A 439 1.80 10.25 35.64
C GLU A 439 1.16 10.99 34.45
N ARG A 440 0.14 11.80 34.76
CA ARG A 440 -0.47 12.72 33.79
C ARG A 440 0.20 14.09 33.87
N THR A 441 0.81 14.51 32.77
CA THR A 441 1.41 15.82 32.61
C THR A 441 0.75 16.59 31.47
N VAL A 442 0.86 17.92 31.45
CA VAL A 442 0.23 18.77 30.46
C VAL A 442 1.14 19.88 29.97
N SER A 443 1.01 20.28 28.73
CA SER A 443 1.63 21.49 28.20
C SER A 443 0.92 22.76 28.70
N PRO A 444 1.47 23.97 28.49
CA PRO A 444 0.68 25.20 28.46
C PRO A 444 -0.46 25.11 27.42
N ILE A 445 -1.56 25.82 27.65
CA ILE A 445 -2.62 25.98 26.65
C ILE A 445 -2.19 27.05 25.66
N VAL A 446 -2.28 26.77 24.38
CA VAL A 446 -2.12 27.76 23.31
C VAL A 446 -3.49 28.20 22.83
N TYR A 447 -3.69 29.50 22.74
CA TYR A 447 -4.93 30.08 22.27
C TYR A 447 -4.76 30.81 20.94
N GLN A 448 -5.78 30.73 20.09
CA GLN A 448 -5.94 31.60 18.93
C GLN A 448 -7.27 32.34 19.05
N THR A 449 -7.23 33.63 18.77
CA THR A 449 -8.42 34.49 18.75
C THR A 449 -8.94 34.66 17.33
N SER A 450 -10.22 34.99 17.20
CA SER A 450 -10.88 35.23 15.92
C SER A 450 -10.34 36.41 15.11
N ASP A 451 -9.56 37.31 15.73
CA ASP A 451 -9.02 38.50 15.09
C ASP A 451 -7.84 38.31 14.14
N GLY A 452 -7.39 37.08 13.97
CA GLY A 452 -6.22 36.72 13.18
C GLY A 452 -6.57 35.92 11.93
N ILE A 453 -6.73 36.55 10.80
CA ILE A 453 -6.92 36.01 9.45
C ILE A 453 -8.36 35.50 9.23
N LYS A 454 -9.18 36.31 8.59
CA LYS A 454 -10.38 35.83 7.89
C LYS A 454 -9.93 34.83 6.81
N VAL A 455 -9.85 33.58 7.15
CA VAL A 455 -9.78 32.52 6.15
C VAL A 455 -11.11 32.59 5.42
N LYS A 456 -11.09 33.05 4.16
CA LYS A 456 -12.23 32.90 3.28
C LYS A 456 -12.59 31.42 3.30
N THR A 457 -13.66 31.05 3.98
CA THR A 457 -14.21 29.70 3.92
C THR A 457 -14.67 29.50 2.49
N THR A 458 -13.84 28.84 1.71
CA THR A 458 -14.20 28.43 0.36
C THR A 458 -15.00 27.16 0.52
N ALA A 459 -16.34 27.30 0.48
CA ALA A 459 -17.20 26.12 0.47
C ALA A 459 -16.95 25.31 -0.82
N PRO A 460 -16.94 23.98 -0.78
CA PRO A 460 -16.87 23.19 -1.98
C PRO A 460 -18.10 23.42 -2.86
N VAL A 461 -17.88 23.90 -4.09
CA VAL A 461 -18.94 24.13 -5.09
C VAL A 461 -19.24 22.85 -5.85
N SER A 462 -18.22 22.02 -6.07
CA SER A 462 -18.39 20.74 -6.73
C SER A 462 -17.30 19.76 -6.30
N THR A 463 -17.71 18.51 -6.18
CA THR A 463 -16.80 17.36 -5.98
C THR A 463 -16.95 16.43 -7.17
N GLU A 464 -15.84 16.10 -7.80
CA GLU A 464 -15.78 15.20 -8.94
C GLU A 464 -14.83 14.07 -8.60
N PHE A 465 -15.19 12.84 -9.01
CA PHE A 465 -14.36 11.67 -8.79
C PHE A 465 -13.78 11.19 -10.11
N TYR A 466 -12.55 10.69 -10.07
CA TYR A 466 -11.83 10.17 -11.23
C TYR A 466 -11.13 8.87 -10.85
N ASP A 467 -11.06 7.93 -11.79
CA ASP A 467 -10.17 6.78 -11.66
C ASP A 467 -8.69 7.19 -11.87
N LEU A 468 -7.78 6.24 -11.65
CA LEU A 468 -6.35 6.46 -11.84
C LEU A 468 -5.96 6.76 -13.31
N GLN A 469 -6.85 6.51 -14.25
CA GLN A 469 -6.69 6.83 -15.66
C GLN A 469 -7.27 8.19 -16.04
N GLY A 470 -7.77 8.96 -15.05
CA GLY A 470 -8.34 10.28 -15.24
C GLY A 470 -9.76 10.29 -15.83
N ARG A 471 -10.47 9.14 -15.88
CA ARG A 471 -11.85 9.08 -16.33
C ARG A 471 -12.77 9.49 -15.18
N ARG A 472 -13.73 10.35 -15.48
CA ARG A 472 -14.70 10.82 -14.49
C ARG A 472 -15.63 9.68 -14.06
N LEU A 473 -15.83 9.55 -12.76
CA LEU A 473 -16.72 8.59 -12.14
C LEU A 473 -17.97 9.30 -11.63
N ASN A 474 -19.12 8.66 -11.69
CA ASN A 474 -20.36 9.19 -11.11
C ASN A 474 -20.38 9.09 -9.59
N ASN A 475 -19.71 8.08 -9.03
CA ASN A 475 -19.52 7.86 -7.60
C ASN A 475 -18.12 7.29 -7.38
N PRO A 476 -17.52 7.43 -6.17
CA PRO A 476 -16.28 6.75 -5.86
C PRO A 476 -16.46 5.23 -5.95
N THR A 477 -15.56 4.57 -6.65
CA THR A 477 -15.50 3.10 -6.73
C THR A 477 -14.64 2.54 -5.61
N LEU A 478 -14.90 1.28 -5.21
CA LEU A 478 -14.02 0.56 -4.27
C LEU A 478 -12.56 0.65 -4.73
N GLY A 479 -11.68 1.04 -3.82
CA GLY A 479 -10.26 1.25 -4.12
C GLY A 479 -9.86 2.72 -4.25
N LEU A 480 -8.67 2.96 -4.81
CA LEU A 480 -8.10 4.31 -4.93
C LEU A 480 -8.80 5.12 -6.03
N THR A 481 -9.43 6.20 -5.63
CA THR A 481 -10.12 7.17 -6.48
C THR A 481 -9.46 8.55 -6.31
N ILE A 482 -9.41 9.35 -7.35
CA ILE A 482 -8.98 10.75 -7.26
C ILE A 482 -10.22 11.62 -7.07
N MET A 483 -10.28 12.32 -5.95
CA MET A 483 -11.33 13.30 -5.67
C MET A 483 -10.81 14.71 -5.97
N LYS A 484 -11.49 15.40 -6.89
CA LYS A 484 -11.23 16.79 -7.24
C LYS A 484 -12.32 17.67 -6.63
N VAL A 485 -11.95 18.56 -5.72
CA VAL A 485 -12.85 19.50 -5.07
C VAL A 485 -12.58 20.88 -5.64
N THR A 486 -13.62 21.53 -6.18
CA THR A 486 -13.58 22.93 -6.62
C THR A 486 -14.30 23.78 -5.59
N TYR A 487 -13.67 24.86 -5.17
CA TYR A 487 -14.19 25.77 -4.15
C TYR A 487 -14.78 27.05 -4.74
N THR A 488 -15.54 27.79 -3.93
CA THR A 488 -16.21 29.03 -4.35
C THR A 488 -15.27 30.13 -4.81
N ASP A 489 -14.01 30.12 -4.40
CA ASP A 489 -12.96 31.05 -4.85
C ASP A 489 -12.28 30.63 -6.16
N GLY A 490 -12.70 29.51 -6.75
CA GLY A 490 -12.12 28.96 -7.96
C GLY A 490 -10.87 28.11 -7.71
N SER A 491 -10.40 27.97 -6.47
CA SER A 491 -9.31 27.05 -6.16
C SER A 491 -9.75 25.59 -6.32
N VAL A 492 -8.80 24.72 -6.66
CA VAL A 492 -9.04 23.30 -6.88
C VAL A 492 -8.09 22.50 -6.01
N LYS A 493 -8.61 21.55 -5.23
CA LYS A 493 -7.82 20.59 -4.47
C LYS A 493 -8.05 19.21 -5.04
N THR A 494 -6.98 18.47 -5.22
CA THR A 494 -7.05 17.07 -5.66
C THR A 494 -6.56 16.17 -4.52
N ILE A 495 -7.37 15.20 -4.13
CA ILE A 495 -7.12 14.31 -2.99
C ILE A 495 -7.20 12.87 -3.48
N LYS A 496 -6.28 12.02 -3.06
CA LYS A 496 -6.42 10.57 -3.22
C LYS A 496 -7.43 10.08 -2.18
N TYR A 497 -8.53 9.54 -2.65
CA TYR A 497 -9.62 9.02 -1.82
C TYR A 497 -9.70 7.49 -1.95
N ILE A 498 -9.75 6.81 -0.83
CA ILE A 498 -9.94 5.36 -0.80
C ILE A 498 -11.38 5.10 -0.36
N ALA A 499 -12.25 4.76 -1.31
CA ALA A 499 -13.59 4.29 -0.97
C ALA A 499 -13.49 2.88 -0.38
N LYS A 500 -14.08 2.70 0.79
CA LYS A 500 -14.23 1.40 1.47
C LYS A 500 -15.47 0.68 1.00
#